data_fb5861490785f0f5868108430b199bdf
#
_entry.id   fb5861490785f0f5868108430b199bdf
#
_cell.length_a   1.000
_cell.length_b   1.000
_cell.length_c   1.000
_cell.angle_alpha   90.00
_cell.angle_beta   90.00
_cell.angle_gamma   90.00
#
_symmetry.space_group_name_H-M   'P 1'
#
loop_
_entity.id
_entity.type
_entity.pdbx_description
1 polymer ?
#
loop_
_entity_poly.entity_id
_entity_poly.type
_entity_poly.pdbx_seq_one_letter_code
_entity_poly.pdbx_strand_id
1 'polypeptide(L)'
;MSNDWRKYPFRLVHNDRALDFPAAEGEHVDQESDTWFIAGELIGTTGRSFAFLTIFNKNRPGGTVVADFYTMALFDCDTREYGTYTDYDMPPKNMQPDARPKMSMAAGYLDIHYESSAGTAAWTTCRDDNGELLPYTYRVGLFGVDQAGQPMELDLTVTPTRAPVPVGADTLNGKIMCFGQHDTYSYFQTGMAMHGTLRWGELYERVSGSAGHVDRQWFPRYAGGGGTGGDPRACSHEWRTINLDNGVDVSIWRQFDRTDGNALQPFSGATVSYPDPAMAPECAEDVEVTVSSYVKWPNSIRPLVRPLAANRFMPDRHRLRSAALQLDLTGEPLVPAPAHGLPIEYMEGPYRYRGTLRGEPVSGFAFYERSLALYRDWELIDVLAATGGESSLVEQVRTLVAAGRRAEARKLLEAIERPDSRDVVDALTAVLSADS
;
A
#
# COMPACT_ATOMS: atom_id res chain seq x y z
N MET A 1 1.22 -32.24 12.64
CA MET A 1 1.59 -30.85 12.38
C MET A 1 1.61 -30.10 13.69
N SER A 2 2.60 -29.29 13.93
CA SER A 2 2.71 -28.48 15.16
C SER A 2 1.64 -27.40 15.17
N ASN A 3 0.98 -27.16 16.33
CA ASN A 3 0.16 -25.97 16.52
C ASN A 3 1.00 -24.71 16.86
N ASP A 4 2.32 -24.88 16.95
CA ASP A 4 3.26 -23.79 17.20
C ASP A 4 3.68 -23.18 15.86
N TRP A 5 3.18 -22.00 15.57
CA TRP A 5 3.48 -21.28 14.34
C TRP A 5 4.98 -20.94 14.15
N ARG A 6 5.75 -20.98 15.24
CA ARG A 6 7.21 -20.75 15.21
C ARG A 6 8.00 -21.94 14.66
N LYS A 7 7.32 -22.94 14.13
CA LYS A 7 7.95 -24.18 13.60
C LYS A 7 7.36 -24.53 12.24
N TYR A 8 8.22 -24.87 11.30
CA TYR A 8 7.79 -25.48 10.04
C TYR A 8 7.75 -27.01 10.12
N PRO A 9 6.81 -27.67 9.47
CA PRO A 9 5.63 -27.09 8.81
C PRO A 9 4.56 -26.64 9.82
N PHE A 10 3.94 -25.51 9.54
CA PHE A 10 2.78 -24.99 10.27
C PHE A 10 1.58 -24.89 9.35
N ARG A 11 0.39 -25.19 9.84
CA ARG A 11 -0.85 -25.04 9.09
C ARG A 11 -1.78 -24.07 9.79
N LEU A 12 -2.05 -22.96 9.14
CA LEU A 12 -3.05 -21.99 9.54
C LEU A 12 -4.40 -22.40 8.95
N VAL A 13 -5.41 -22.60 9.78
CA VAL A 13 -6.77 -22.91 9.34
C VAL A 13 -7.71 -21.81 9.81
N HIS A 14 -8.42 -21.19 8.87
CA HIS A 14 -9.47 -20.24 9.14
C HIS A 14 -10.71 -20.62 8.35
N ASN A 15 -11.78 -20.97 9.04
CA ASN A 15 -13.05 -21.41 8.45
C ASN A 15 -12.85 -22.45 7.33
N ASP A 16 -13.14 -22.07 6.09
CA ASP A 16 -13.08 -22.92 4.90
C ASP A 16 -11.72 -22.88 4.17
N ARG A 17 -10.73 -22.14 4.70
CA ARG A 17 -9.41 -21.96 4.08
C ARG A 17 -8.29 -22.46 4.97
N ALA A 18 -7.25 -22.96 4.34
CA ALA A 18 -6.02 -23.35 5.02
C ALA A 18 -4.80 -22.90 4.23
N LEU A 19 -3.79 -22.45 4.96
CA LEU A 19 -2.47 -22.11 4.44
C LEU A 19 -1.43 -23.01 5.09
N ASP A 20 -0.59 -23.60 4.26
CA ASP A 20 0.53 -24.42 4.72
C ASP A 20 1.84 -23.61 4.62
N PHE A 21 2.50 -23.38 5.75
CA PHE A 21 3.78 -22.71 5.84
C PHE A 21 4.92 -23.75 5.92
N PRO A 22 6.04 -23.51 5.21
CA PRO A 22 6.42 -22.25 4.54
C PRO A 22 5.87 -22.06 3.12
N ALA A 23 5.10 -23.00 2.57
CA ALA A 23 4.67 -22.96 1.16
C ALA A 23 3.87 -21.69 0.80
N ALA A 24 3.02 -21.20 1.71
CA ALA A 24 2.24 -19.98 1.51
C ALA A 24 3.08 -18.69 1.41
N GLU A 25 4.36 -18.73 1.78
CA GLU A 25 5.28 -17.62 1.66
C GLU A 25 5.94 -17.55 0.27
N GLY A 26 6.01 -18.68 -0.42
CA GLY A 26 6.62 -18.80 -1.74
C GLY A 26 5.71 -18.37 -2.88
N GLU A 27 6.12 -18.69 -4.10
CA GLU A 27 5.33 -18.44 -5.30
C GLU A 27 4.05 -19.30 -5.35
N HIS A 28 2.93 -18.67 -5.64
CA HIS A 28 1.69 -19.33 -6.02
C HIS A 28 1.68 -19.50 -7.55
N VAL A 29 2.17 -20.65 -8.02
CA VAL A 29 2.44 -20.90 -9.45
C VAL A 29 1.18 -20.81 -10.33
N ASP A 30 0.02 -21.17 -9.78
CA ASP A 30 -1.28 -21.16 -10.47
C ASP A 30 -1.96 -19.77 -10.47
N GLN A 31 -1.31 -18.77 -9.84
CA GLN A 31 -1.84 -17.42 -9.78
C GLN A 31 -1.14 -16.51 -10.78
N GLU A 32 -1.89 -15.70 -11.52
CA GLU A 32 -1.31 -14.75 -12.48
C GLU A 32 -0.68 -13.54 -11.79
N SER A 33 -1.16 -13.17 -10.60
CA SER A 33 -0.60 -12.09 -9.78
C SER A 33 -0.29 -12.58 -8.39
N ASP A 34 0.90 -12.23 -7.90
CA ASP A 34 1.40 -12.60 -6.57
C ASP A 34 2.30 -11.48 -6.04
N THR A 35 2.01 -11.01 -4.83
CA THR A 35 2.66 -9.83 -4.25
C THR A 35 3.34 -10.18 -2.94
N TRP A 36 4.56 -9.71 -2.78
CA TRP A 36 5.35 -9.70 -1.54
C TRP A 36 5.59 -8.25 -1.14
N PHE A 37 5.04 -7.86 -0.03
CA PHE A 37 5.16 -6.52 0.52
C PHE A 37 5.74 -6.56 1.93
N ILE A 38 6.66 -5.67 2.23
CA ILE A 38 7.13 -5.39 3.58
C ILE A 38 7.41 -3.90 3.74
N ALA A 39 6.99 -3.35 4.87
CA ALA A 39 7.26 -1.99 5.29
C ALA A 39 7.52 -1.91 6.79
N GLY A 40 8.26 -0.90 7.23
CA GLY A 40 8.52 -0.71 8.66
C GLY A 40 9.24 0.58 9.02
N GLU A 41 9.21 0.89 10.33
CA GLU A 41 9.99 1.96 10.95
C GLU A 41 11.36 1.44 11.36
N LEU A 42 12.39 2.22 11.12
CA LEU A 42 13.77 1.91 11.48
C LEU A 42 14.35 3.08 12.26
N ILE A 43 15.03 2.78 13.36
CA ILE A 43 15.74 3.76 14.16
C ILE A 43 17.25 3.55 13.99
N GLY A 44 17.94 4.58 13.54
CA GLY A 44 19.40 4.59 13.42
C GLY A 44 20.07 4.66 14.79
N THR A 45 21.34 4.29 14.84
CA THR A 45 22.15 4.37 16.08
C THR A 45 22.30 5.80 16.61
N THR A 46 22.10 6.79 15.76
CA THR A 46 22.06 8.22 16.13
C THR A 46 20.72 8.66 16.72
N GLY A 47 19.70 7.80 16.71
CA GLY A 47 18.32 8.10 17.10
C GLY A 47 17.46 8.67 15.95
N ARG A 48 18.01 8.81 14.74
CA ARG A 48 17.27 9.27 13.56
C ARG A 48 16.24 8.25 13.15
N SER A 49 15.04 8.73 12.79
CA SER A 49 13.92 7.90 12.39
C SER A 49 13.84 7.78 10.88
N PHE A 50 13.82 6.55 10.41
CA PHE A 50 13.64 6.19 9.01
C PHE A 50 12.44 5.28 8.86
N ALA A 51 12.00 5.13 7.62
CA ALA A 51 11.05 4.08 7.23
C ALA A 51 11.47 3.51 5.87
N PHE A 52 10.94 2.34 5.56
CA PHE A 52 11.15 1.70 4.26
C PHE A 52 9.92 0.95 3.82
N LEU A 53 9.79 0.76 2.53
CA LEU A 53 8.91 -0.24 1.94
C LEU A 53 9.58 -0.94 0.76
N THR A 54 9.11 -2.15 0.45
CA THR A 54 9.39 -2.82 -0.81
C THR A 54 8.21 -3.64 -1.27
N ILE A 55 8.05 -3.70 -2.59
CA ILE A 55 7.07 -4.53 -3.29
C ILE A 55 7.82 -5.35 -4.34
N PHE A 56 7.70 -6.66 -4.26
CA PHE A 56 7.97 -7.57 -5.38
C PHE A 56 6.60 -8.01 -5.91
N ASN A 57 6.35 -7.78 -7.17
CA ASN A 57 5.05 -8.08 -7.76
C ASN A 57 5.20 -8.90 -9.04
N LYS A 58 4.77 -10.16 -8.96
CA LYS A 58 4.61 -11.04 -10.10
C LYS A 58 3.32 -10.68 -10.81
N ASN A 59 3.39 -10.44 -12.11
CA ASN A 59 2.24 -10.27 -12.99
C ASN A 59 2.46 -11.06 -14.27
N ARG A 60 1.73 -12.15 -14.43
CA ARG A 60 1.89 -13.11 -15.51
C ARG A 60 0.58 -13.34 -16.27
N PRO A 61 0.03 -12.31 -16.96
CA PRO A 61 -1.24 -12.41 -17.65
C PRO A 61 -1.23 -13.56 -18.67
N GLY A 62 -2.24 -14.44 -18.58
CA GLY A 62 -2.34 -15.65 -19.39
C GLY A 62 -1.24 -16.68 -19.09
N GLY A 63 -0.51 -16.53 -17.98
CA GLY A 63 0.57 -17.43 -17.56
C GLY A 63 1.85 -17.35 -18.41
N THR A 64 1.89 -16.53 -19.44
CA THR A 64 3.01 -16.49 -20.41
C THR A 64 3.64 -15.11 -20.60
N VAL A 65 2.88 -14.04 -20.45
CA VAL A 65 3.39 -12.68 -20.56
C VAL A 65 3.96 -12.26 -19.21
N VAL A 66 5.20 -11.77 -19.20
CA VAL A 66 5.84 -11.24 -17.99
C VAL A 66 5.60 -9.74 -17.92
N ALA A 67 5.02 -9.28 -16.81
CA ALA A 67 4.80 -7.87 -16.48
C ALA A 67 5.12 -7.63 -15.00
N ASP A 68 6.23 -8.20 -14.55
CA ASP A 68 6.68 -8.14 -13.17
C ASP A 68 7.27 -6.75 -12.86
N PHE A 69 7.26 -6.36 -11.58
CA PHE A 69 7.99 -5.17 -11.14
C PHE A 69 8.52 -5.32 -9.72
N TYR A 70 9.51 -4.50 -9.42
CA TYR A 70 10.10 -4.34 -8.11
C TYR A 70 10.10 -2.86 -7.76
N THR A 71 9.72 -2.54 -6.52
CA THR A 71 9.76 -1.18 -5.97
C THR A 71 10.41 -1.20 -4.61
N MET A 72 11.23 -0.19 -4.32
CA MET A 72 11.67 0.14 -2.98
C MET A 72 11.55 1.64 -2.72
N ALA A 73 11.35 2.01 -1.46
CA ALA A 73 11.48 3.38 -1.01
C ALA A 73 12.15 3.44 0.36
N LEU A 74 12.90 4.51 0.57
CA LEU A 74 13.45 4.92 1.86
C LEU A 74 12.87 6.28 2.22
N PHE A 75 12.55 6.44 3.48
CA PHE A 75 12.00 7.67 4.04
C PHE A 75 12.84 8.10 5.21
N ASP A 76 13.17 9.37 5.24
CA ASP A 76 13.75 10.05 6.39
C ASP A 76 12.64 10.85 7.08
N CYS A 77 12.16 10.31 8.19
CA CYS A 77 11.03 10.90 8.90
C CYS A 77 11.41 12.22 9.61
N ASP A 78 12.69 12.44 9.90
CA ASP A 78 13.17 13.65 10.58
C ASP A 78 13.34 14.81 9.58
N THR A 79 13.90 14.56 8.39
CA THR A 79 14.01 15.58 7.32
C THR A 79 12.76 15.68 6.47
N ARG A 80 11.86 14.68 6.57
CA ARG A 80 10.63 14.56 5.79
C ARG A 80 10.90 14.41 4.27
N GLU A 81 11.98 13.74 3.94
CA GLU A 81 12.38 13.43 2.56
C GLU A 81 12.18 11.95 2.26
N TYR A 82 12.03 11.61 0.99
CA TYR A 82 11.98 10.21 0.55
C TYR A 82 12.65 10.01 -0.81
N GLY A 83 13.22 8.83 -0.98
CA GLY A 83 13.67 8.29 -2.26
C GLY A 83 12.82 7.09 -2.64
N THR A 84 12.48 6.96 -3.92
CA THR A 84 11.75 5.81 -4.45
C THR A 84 12.39 5.33 -5.75
N TYR A 85 12.40 4.02 -5.94
CA TYR A 85 12.90 3.36 -7.13
C TYR A 85 11.90 2.29 -7.57
N THR A 86 11.60 2.24 -8.85
CA THR A 86 10.80 1.18 -9.45
C THR A 86 11.45 0.72 -10.74
N ASP A 87 11.60 -0.59 -10.89
CA ASP A 87 12.06 -1.23 -12.12
C ASP A 87 11.01 -2.22 -12.63
N TYR A 88 10.88 -2.29 -13.95
CA TYR A 88 9.87 -3.08 -14.63
C TYR A 88 10.48 -4.13 -15.53
N ASP A 89 9.86 -5.29 -15.56
CA ASP A 89 10.09 -6.35 -16.53
C ASP A 89 8.81 -6.56 -17.34
N MET A 90 8.66 -5.81 -18.44
CA MET A 90 7.42 -5.84 -19.22
C MET A 90 7.65 -5.71 -20.73
N PRO A 91 6.68 -6.19 -21.53
CA PRO A 91 6.68 -6.03 -22.98
C PRO A 91 6.75 -4.54 -23.39
N PRO A 92 7.37 -4.23 -24.55
CA PRO A 92 8.07 -5.16 -25.46
C PRO A 92 9.53 -5.45 -25.08
N LYS A 93 10.06 -4.85 -24.01
CA LYS A 93 11.49 -4.94 -23.67
C LYS A 93 11.93 -6.37 -23.35
N ASN A 94 11.07 -7.13 -22.65
CA ASN A 94 11.35 -8.52 -22.26
C ASN A 94 10.91 -9.57 -23.31
N MET A 95 10.46 -9.16 -24.48
CA MET A 95 10.08 -10.07 -25.57
C MET A 95 11.25 -10.37 -26.56
N GLN A 96 12.47 -10.00 -26.21
CA GLN A 96 13.63 -10.35 -27.00
C GLN A 96 13.91 -11.86 -26.91
N PRO A 97 14.46 -12.52 -27.97
CA PRO A 97 14.65 -13.97 -28.01
C PRO A 97 15.47 -14.55 -26.83
N ASP A 98 16.39 -13.77 -26.29
CA ASP A 98 17.27 -14.17 -25.19
C ASP A 98 16.87 -13.56 -23.83
N ALA A 99 15.73 -12.86 -23.76
CA ALA A 99 15.28 -12.25 -22.54
C ALA A 99 14.93 -13.31 -21.49
N ARG A 100 15.44 -13.13 -20.27
CA ARG A 100 15.04 -13.91 -19.11
C ARG A 100 14.24 -13.02 -18.19
N PRO A 101 13.24 -13.56 -17.48
CA PRO A 101 12.56 -12.80 -16.44
C PRO A 101 13.57 -12.25 -15.43
N LYS A 102 13.43 -10.98 -15.07
CA LYS A 102 14.24 -10.33 -14.02
C LYS A 102 13.91 -10.88 -12.64
N MET A 103 12.69 -11.36 -12.45
CA MET A 103 12.23 -11.92 -11.19
C MET A 103 12.32 -13.44 -11.21
N SER A 104 12.97 -14.00 -10.20
CA SER A 104 12.98 -15.43 -9.88
C SER A 104 12.40 -15.67 -8.50
N MET A 105 11.62 -16.73 -8.37
CA MET A 105 10.88 -17.06 -7.16
C MET A 105 10.91 -18.58 -6.93
N ALA A 106 10.98 -19.01 -5.67
CA ALA A 106 10.81 -20.41 -5.30
C ALA A 106 9.35 -20.69 -4.95
N ALA A 107 8.82 -21.81 -5.43
CA ALA A 107 7.61 -22.39 -4.88
C ALA A 107 7.95 -23.15 -3.59
N GLY A 108 7.11 -23.04 -2.56
CA GLY A 108 7.24 -23.81 -1.35
C GLY A 108 7.95 -23.15 -0.18
N TYR A 109 8.63 -22.04 -0.37
CA TYR A 109 9.18 -21.17 0.68
C TYR A 109 9.53 -19.80 0.10
N LEU A 110 9.74 -18.81 0.96
CA LEU A 110 10.10 -17.47 0.51
C LEU A 110 11.56 -17.40 0.05
N ASP A 111 11.74 -17.22 -1.24
CA ASP A 111 13.02 -17.01 -1.89
C ASP A 111 12.76 -16.26 -3.21
N ILE A 112 12.81 -14.93 -3.16
CA ILE A 112 12.52 -14.05 -4.29
C ILE A 112 13.72 -13.14 -4.57
N HIS A 113 14.06 -13.02 -5.84
CA HIS A 113 15.11 -12.15 -6.33
C HIS A 113 14.62 -11.34 -7.52
N TYR A 114 15.08 -10.11 -7.65
CA TYR A 114 14.82 -9.24 -8.78
C TYR A 114 16.12 -8.58 -9.27
N GLU A 115 16.48 -8.84 -10.51
CA GLU A 115 17.68 -8.25 -11.15
C GLU A 115 17.31 -6.89 -11.77
N SER A 116 17.79 -5.80 -11.17
CA SER A 116 17.64 -4.45 -11.70
C SER A 116 18.99 -3.86 -12.12
N SER A 117 18.93 -2.68 -12.77
CA SER A 117 20.14 -1.91 -13.07
C SER A 117 20.85 -1.35 -11.83
N ALA A 118 20.15 -1.25 -10.70
CA ALA A 118 20.73 -0.78 -9.44
C ALA A 118 21.38 -1.89 -8.61
N GLY A 119 21.10 -3.15 -8.93
CA GLY A 119 21.57 -4.33 -8.20
C GLY A 119 20.50 -5.41 -8.11
N THR A 120 20.84 -6.53 -7.48
CA THR A 120 19.93 -7.64 -7.25
C THR A 120 19.24 -7.47 -5.89
N ALA A 121 17.98 -7.09 -5.91
CA ALA A 121 17.15 -7.10 -4.71
C ALA A 121 16.71 -8.54 -4.38
N ALA A 122 16.64 -8.86 -3.09
CA ALA A 122 16.26 -10.19 -2.64
C ALA A 122 15.48 -10.13 -1.31
N TRP A 123 14.53 -11.06 -1.18
CA TRP A 123 13.85 -11.34 0.09
C TRP A 123 13.77 -12.85 0.26
N THR A 124 14.52 -13.38 1.22
CA THR A 124 14.75 -14.82 1.36
C THR A 124 14.56 -15.28 2.79
N THR A 125 14.07 -16.52 2.98
CA THR A 125 14.06 -17.16 4.29
C THR A 125 15.47 -17.57 4.68
N CYS A 126 15.91 -17.18 5.87
CA CYS A 126 17.19 -17.60 6.43
C CYS A 126 17.25 -19.12 6.68
N ARG A 127 18.45 -19.63 6.74
CA ARG A 127 18.71 -21.03 7.07
C ARG A 127 19.64 -21.16 8.27
N ASP A 128 19.48 -22.22 9.03
CA ASP A 128 20.41 -22.58 10.10
C ASP A 128 21.71 -23.19 9.56
N ASP A 129 22.63 -23.56 10.46
CA ASP A 129 23.93 -24.17 10.11
C ASP A 129 23.79 -25.54 9.42
N ASN A 130 22.65 -26.20 9.51
CA ASN A 130 22.35 -27.47 8.85
C ASN A 130 21.68 -27.28 7.48
N GLY A 131 21.37 -26.04 7.11
CA GLY A 131 20.67 -25.66 5.88
C GLY A 131 19.14 -25.75 5.97
N GLU A 132 18.57 -25.99 7.15
CA GLU A 132 17.12 -25.99 7.36
C GLU A 132 16.56 -24.56 7.43
N LEU A 133 15.35 -24.37 6.92
CA LEU A 133 14.70 -23.06 6.95
C LEU A 133 14.40 -22.60 8.39
N LEU A 134 14.83 -21.39 8.73
CA LEU A 134 14.47 -20.76 9.98
C LEU A 134 13.06 -20.15 9.84
N PRO A 135 12.06 -20.63 10.62
CA PRO A 135 10.69 -20.16 10.49
C PRO A 135 10.58 -18.65 10.63
N TYR A 136 9.94 -18.02 9.64
CA TYR A 136 9.66 -16.58 9.62
C TYR A 136 10.87 -15.69 9.91
N THR A 137 12.07 -16.14 9.58
CA THR A 137 13.29 -15.35 9.69
C THR A 137 13.80 -15.05 8.30
N TYR A 138 13.81 -13.78 7.95
CA TYR A 138 14.08 -13.34 6.58
C TYR A 138 15.31 -12.46 6.50
N ARG A 139 16.00 -12.54 5.37
CA ARG A 139 16.92 -11.51 4.91
C ARG A 139 16.27 -10.71 3.80
N VAL A 140 16.31 -9.40 3.91
CA VAL A 140 15.79 -8.43 2.93
C VAL A 140 16.94 -7.55 2.49
N GLY A 141 17.38 -7.73 1.25
CA GLY A 141 18.42 -6.91 0.60
C GLY A 141 17.81 -6.11 -0.53
N LEU A 142 17.82 -4.79 -0.45
CA LEU A 142 17.18 -3.90 -1.42
C LEU A 142 18.21 -2.95 -2.03
N PHE A 143 18.06 -2.68 -3.34
CA PHE A 143 18.92 -1.77 -4.09
C PHE A 143 18.07 -0.91 -5.00
N GLY A 144 18.37 0.40 -5.02
CA GLY A 144 17.69 1.36 -5.87
C GLY A 144 18.50 2.62 -6.06
N VAL A 145 17.95 3.52 -6.86
CA VAL A 145 18.49 4.86 -7.08
C VAL A 145 17.32 5.83 -6.96
N ASP A 146 17.46 6.84 -6.12
CA ASP A 146 16.40 7.84 -5.93
C ASP A 146 16.24 8.77 -7.14
N GLN A 147 15.28 9.71 -7.04
CA GLN A 147 14.97 10.67 -8.10
C GLN A 147 16.11 11.64 -8.39
N ALA A 148 17.05 11.82 -7.47
CA ALA A 148 18.24 12.64 -7.60
C ALA A 148 19.48 11.87 -8.09
N GLY A 149 19.32 10.55 -8.32
CA GLY A 149 20.42 9.69 -8.75
C GLY A 149 21.30 9.17 -7.60
N GLN A 150 20.86 9.30 -6.35
CA GLN A 150 21.59 8.81 -5.18
C GLN A 150 21.31 7.32 -4.96
N PRO A 151 22.34 6.49 -4.70
CA PRO A 151 22.13 5.08 -4.41
C PRO A 151 21.38 4.90 -3.08
N MET A 152 20.46 3.94 -3.08
CA MET A 152 19.73 3.48 -1.91
C MET A 152 19.99 1.99 -1.71
N GLU A 153 20.39 1.61 -0.50
CA GLU A 153 20.64 0.23 -0.12
C GLU A 153 20.04 -0.04 1.26
N LEU A 154 19.41 -1.18 1.41
CA LEU A 154 18.89 -1.65 2.70
C LEU A 154 19.23 -3.14 2.84
N ASP A 155 19.84 -3.53 3.93
CA ASP A 155 20.11 -4.93 4.28
C ASP A 155 19.61 -5.20 5.69
N LEU A 156 18.51 -5.97 5.80
CA LEU A 156 17.84 -6.27 7.05
C LEU A 156 17.74 -7.76 7.30
N THR A 157 17.85 -8.15 8.56
CA THR A 157 17.24 -9.36 9.08
C THR A 157 15.91 -8.98 9.71
N VAL A 158 14.85 -9.70 9.33
CA VAL A 158 13.48 -9.43 9.76
C VAL A 158 12.86 -10.70 10.33
N THR A 159 12.25 -10.59 11.50
CA THR A 159 11.55 -11.70 12.16
C THR A 159 10.22 -11.21 12.70
N PRO A 160 9.07 -11.59 12.11
CA PRO A 160 7.76 -11.38 12.71
C PRO A 160 7.68 -12.05 14.07
N THR A 161 7.10 -11.36 15.03
CA THR A 161 6.94 -11.85 16.41
C THR A 161 5.55 -12.41 16.66
N ARG A 162 4.68 -12.40 15.65
CA ARG A 162 3.29 -12.89 15.67
C ARG A 162 3.01 -13.88 14.56
N ALA A 163 2.02 -14.74 14.79
CA ALA A 163 1.51 -15.64 13.78
C ALA A 163 0.95 -14.89 12.57
N PRO A 164 0.98 -15.48 11.37
CA PRO A 164 0.27 -14.95 10.22
C PRO A 164 -1.24 -14.86 10.50
N VAL A 165 -1.86 -13.77 10.03
CA VAL A 165 -3.28 -13.47 10.20
C VAL A 165 -3.91 -13.25 8.83
N PRO A 166 -5.00 -13.95 8.47
CA PRO A 166 -5.75 -13.64 7.25
C PRO A 166 -6.36 -12.25 7.37
N VAL A 167 -6.36 -11.50 6.27
CA VAL A 167 -7.07 -10.21 6.24
C VAL A 167 -8.55 -10.45 6.51
N GLY A 168 -9.10 -9.69 7.48
CA GLY A 168 -10.46 -9.85 7.95
C GLY A 168 -10.66 -11.01 8.94
N ALA A 169 -9.58 -11.60 9.46
CA ALA A 169 -9.62 -12.71 10.42
C ALA A 169 -10.62 -13.80 9.98
N ASP A 170 -11.46 -14.28 10.90
CA ASP A 170 -12.49 -15.29 10.60
C ASP A 170 -13.70 -14.73 9.81
N THR A 171 -13.91 -13.40 9.84
CA THR A 171 -15.05 -12.76 9.17
C THR A 171 -14.88 -12.73 7.65
N LEU A 172 -13.76 -12.21 7.17
CA LEU A 172 -13.48 -12.10 5.73
C LEU A 172 -12.62 -13.27 5.22
N ASN A 173 -11.98 -14.02 6.12
CA ASN A 173 -11.25 -15.25 5.84
C ASN A 173 -10.19 -15.10 4.74
N GLY A 174 -9.41 -14.03 4.81
CA GLY A 174 -8.38 -13.69 3.82
C GLY A 174 -8.92 -13.18 2.47
N LYS A 175 -10.24 -13.02 2.33
CA LYS A 175 -10.84 -12.49 1.11
C LYS A 175 -10.65 -10.99 1.07
N ILE A 176 -10.09 -10.52 -0.01
CA ILE A 176 -10.07 -9.11 -0.38
C ILE A 176 -10.63 -9.00 -1.79
N MET A 177 -11.37 -7.91 -2.05
CA MET A 177 -11.72 -7.58 -3.41
C MET A 177 -10.62 -6.70 -3.98
N CYS A 178 -9.96 -7.15 -5.03
CA CYS A 178 -8.92 -6.36 -5.67
C CYS A 178 -9.17 -6.29 -7.17
N PHE A 179 -9.31 -5.08 -7.69
CA PHE A 179 -9.62 -4.81 -9.10
C PHE A 179 -10.81 -5.64 -9.64
N GLY A 180 -11.86 -5.77 -8.81
CA GLY A 180 -13.08 -6.51 -9.17
C GLY A 180 -13.00 -8.04 -9.07
N GLN A 181 -11.90 -8.60 -8.55
CA GLN A 181 -11.76 -10.04 -8.31
C GLN A 181 -12.18 -10.41 -6.89
N HIS A 182 -12.94 -11.50 -6.73
CA HIS A 182 -13.46 -11.99 -5.45
C HIS A 182 -12.73 -13.25 -4.94
N ASP A 183 -12.04 -13.97 -5.81
CA ASP A 183 -11.32 -15.21 -5.54
C ASP A 183 -9.83 -14.95 -5.22
N THR A 184 -9.61 -13.93 -4.43
CA THR A 184 -8.30 -13.46 -3.99
C THR A 184 -8.00 -13.96 -2.58
N TYR A 185 -6.73 -13.91 -2.19
CA TYR A 185 -6.33 -14.18 -0.82
C TYR A 185 -5.26 -13.19 -0.35
N SER A 186 -5.33 -12.83 0.93
CA SER A 186 -4.31 -12.06 1.61
C SER A 186 -4.16 -12.48 3.07
N TYR A 187 -2.92 -12.56 3.53
CA TYR A 187 -2.58 -12.63 4.94
C TYR A 187 -1.45 -11.64 5.26
N PHE A 188 -1.33 -11.27 6.51
CA PHE A 188 -0.27 -10.42 7.00
C PHE A 188 0.39 -10.96 8.25
N GLN A 189 1.62 -10.49 8.51
CA GLN A 189 2.32 -10.67 9.78
C GLN A 189 2.82 -9.32 10.27
N THR A 190 2.83 -9.15 11.57
CA THR A 190 3.18 -7.89 12.22
C THR A 190 3.95 -8.12 13.52
N GLY A 191 4.33 -7.05 14.24
CA GLY A 191 5.20 -7.17 15.40
C GLY A 191 6.60 -7.57 14.96
N MET A 192 7.27 -6.75 14.13
CA MET A 192 8.57 -7.08 13.52
C MET A 192 9.73 -6.82 14.47
N ALA A 193 10.66 -7.77 14.54
CA ALA A 193 12.00 -7.51 15.01
C ALA A 193 12.92 -7.34 13.78
N MET A 194 13.48 -6.15 13.62
CA MET A 194 14.31 -5.81 12.45
C MET A 194 15.65 -5.26 12.88
N HIS A 195 16.73 -5.65 12.20
CA HIS A 195 18.05 -5.05 12.38
C HIS A 195 18.90 -5.20 11.13
N GLY A 196 19.78 -4.24 10.91
CA GLY A 196 20.66 -4.26 9.74
C GLY A 196 21.31 -2.91 9.46
N THR A 197 21.42 -2.59 8.18
CA THR A 197 22.08 -1.36 7.69
C THR A 197 21.25 -0.68 6.61
N LEU A 198 21.29 0.65 6.61
CA LEU A 198 20.69 1.53 5.62
C LEU A 198 21.78 2.43 5.04
N ARG A 199 21.78 2.58 3.71
CA ARG A 199 22.57 3.56 2.99
C ARG A 199 21.69 4.35 2.05
N TRP A 200 21.89 5.69 2.05
CA TRP A 200 21.24 6.58 1.10
C TRP A 200 22.20 7.71 0.73
N GLY A 201 22.74 7.65 -0.48
CA GLY A 201 23.84 8.51 -0.88
C GLY A 201 25.06 8.32 0.02
N GLU A 202 25.46 9.40 0.67
CA GLU A 202 26.58 9.39 1.64
C GLU A 202 26.18 8.96 3.06
N LEU A 203 24.88 8.94 3.35
CA LEU A 203 24.36 8.50 4.64
C LEU A 203 24.55 7.00 4.78
N TYR A 204 25.10 6.57 5.91
CA TYR A 204 25.18 5.17 6.33
C TYR A 204 24.80 5.04 7.79
N GLU A 205 23.83 4.18 8.10
CA GLU A 205 23.36 3.93 9.44
C GLU A 205 23.21 2.43 9.73
N ARG A 206 23.56 2.02 10.95
CA ARG A 206 23.03 0.77 11.50
C ARG A 206 21.64 1.06 12.05
N VAL A 207 20.70 0.21 11.74
CA VAL A 207 19.29 0.43 12.05
C VAL A 207 18.69 -0.76 12.76
N SER A 208 17.65 -0.48 13.57
CA SER A 208 16.78 -1.49 14.15
C SER A 208 15.34 -0.97 14.21
N GLY A 209 14.38 -1.88 14.26
CA GLY A 209 12.96 -1.50 14.30
C GLY A 209 12.09 -2.60 14.90
N SER A 210 10.92 -2.21 15.38
CA SER A 210 9.91 -3.12 15.93
C SER A 210 8.50 -2.91 15.36
N ALA A 211 8.25 -1.78 14.70
CA ALA A 211 7.01 -1.48 14.02
C ALA A 211 7.16 -1.80 12.52
N GLY A 212 6.40 -2.75 12.04
CA GLY A 212 6.45 -3.15 10.64
C GLY A 212 5.38 -4.18 10.30
N HIS A 213 5.24 -4.44 9.01
CA HIS A 213 4.19 -5.26 8.44
C HIS A 213 4.72 -6.01 7.21
N VAL A 214 4.46 -7.31 7.18
CA VAL A 214 4.61 -8.14 5.99
C VAL A 214 3.21 -8.44 5.48
N ASP A 215 3.00 -8.29 4.19
CA ASP A 215 1.75 -8.63 3.52
C ASP A 215 2.00 -9.53 2.31
N ARG A 216 1.13 -10.51 2.16
CA ARG A 216 1.13 -11.46 1.04
C ARG A 216 -0.24 -11.48 0.42
N GLN A 217 -0.30 -11.26 -0.91
CA GLN A 217 -1.54 -11.24 -1.68
C GLN A 217 -1.36 -11.99 -2.98
N TRP A 218 -2.37 -12.73 -3.39
CA TRP A 218 -2.37 -13.38 -4.71
C TRP A 218 -3.76 -13.41 -5.32
N PHE A 219 -3.77 -13.39 -6.65
CA PHE A 219 -4.96 -13.26 -7.46
C PHE A 219 -4.90 -14.24 -8.63
N PRO A 220 -5.99 -14.94 -8.95
CA PRO A 220 -6.00 -15.91 -10.04
C PRO A 220 -5.77 -15.27 -11.41
N ARG A 221 -6.05 -13.96 -11.55
CA ARG A 221 -5.85 -13.20 -12.78
C ARG A 221 -5.03 -11.95 -12.53
N TYR A 222 -4.35 -11.52 -13.59
CA TYR A 222 -3.57 -10.29 -13.55
C TYR A 222 -4.44 -9.06 -13.21
N ALA A 223 -4.12 -8.39 -12.12
CA ALA A 223 -4.92 -7.28 -11.60
C ALA A 223 -4.93 -6.04 -12.52
N GLY A 224 -3.84 -5.77 -13.23
CA GLY A 224 -3.70 -4.62 -14.15
C GLY A 224 -4.35 -4.81 -15.51
N GLY A 225 -4.74 -6.04 -15.88
CA GLY A 225 -5.28 -6.39 -17.20
C GLY A 225 -6.80 -6.39 -17.30
N GLY A 226 -7.51 -5.94 -16.26
CA GLY A 226 -8.97 -5.95 -16.27
C GLY A 226 -9.53 -7.37 -16.44
N GLY A 227 -9.20 -8.29 -15.55
CA GLY A 227 -9.64 -9.70 -15.59
C GLY A 227 -11.15 -9.90 -15.69
N THR A 228 -11.90 -8.81 -15.59
CA THR A 228 -13.34 -8.73 -15.88
C THR A 228 -13.65 -8.03 -17.20
N GLY A 229 -12.64 -7.64 -18.00
CA GLY A 229 -12.81 -6.86 -19.23
C GLY A 229 -13.13 -5.38 -19.00
N GLY A 230 -13.03 -4.89 -17.76
CA GLY A 230 -13.32 -3.51 -17.40
C GLY A 230 -12.10 -2.57 -17.45
N ASP A 231 -12.34 -1.28 -17.31
CA ASP A 231 -11.30 -0.25 -17.15
C ASP A 231 -10.54 -0.50 -15.84
N PRO A 232 -9.21 -0.70 -15.85
CA PRO A 232 -8.42 -0.88 -14.61
C PRO A 232 -8.49 0.32 -13.67
N ARG A 233 -9.01 1.46 -14.12
CA ARG A 233 -9.27 2.66 -13.32
C ARG A 233 -10.67 2.70 -12.72
N ALA A 234 -11.50 1.69 -12.97
CA ALA A 234 -12.84 1.59 -12.41
C ALA A 234 -12.83 1.34 -10.89
N CYS A 235 -11.80 0.66 -10.40
CA CYS A 235 -11.65 0.36 -8.98
C CYS A 235 -10.37 0.97 -8.44
N SER A 236 -10.42 1.44 -7.20
CA SER A 236 -9.24 1.86 -6.43
C SER A 236 -9.30 1.26 -5.04
N HIS A 237 -8.18 1.25 -4.34
CA HIS A 237 -8.12 0.76 -2.97
C HIS A 237 -7.26 1.66 -2.09
N GLU A 238 -7.42 1.48 -0.81
CA GLU A 238 -6.53 2.02 0.21
C GLU A 238 -6.25 0.95 1.26
N TRP A 239 -5.02 0.97 1.77
CA TRP A 239 -4.57 0.10 2.84
C TRP A 239 -3.91 0.92 3.94
N ARG A 240 -4.05 0.45 5.16
CA ARG A 240 -3.32 0.99 6.32
C ARG A 240 -2.81 -0.13 7.19
N THR A 241 -1.56 -0.01 7.58
CA THR A 241 -0.93 -0.90 8.56
C THR A 241 -0.50 -0.04 9.74
N ILE A 242 -1.13 -0.22 10.89
CA ILE A 242 -0.95 0.65 12.07
C ILE A 242 -0.40 -0.20 13.21
N ASN A 243 0.80 0.14 13.67
CA ASN A 243 1.45 -0.49 14.83
C ASN A 243 1.33 0.46 16.03
N LEU A 244 0.45 0.15 16.96
CA LEU A 244 0.17 0.98 18.13
C LEU A 244 1.17 0.73 19.27
N ASP A 245 1.42 1.75 20.09
CA ASP A 245 2.37 1.73 21.22
C ASP A 245 1.96 0.79 22.37
N ASN A 246 0.67 0.44 22.45
CA ASN A 246 0.17 -0.60 23.35
C ASN A 246 0.37 -2.03 22.80
N GLY A 247 1.02 -2.15 21.66
CA GLY A 247 1.34 -3.40 21.01
C GLY A 247 0.21 -3.99 20.15
N VAL A 248 -0.96 -3.36 20.07
CA VAL A 248 -2.03 -3.78 19.15
C VAL A 248 -1.70 -3.28 17.75
N ASP A 249 -1.87 -4.15 16.74
CA ASP A 249 -1.71 -3.77 15.35
C ASP A 249 -3.03 -3.86 14.61
N VAL A 250 -3.28 -2.89 13.73
CA VAL A 250 -4.51 -2.77 12.95
C VAL A 250 -4.17 -2.68 11.48
N SER A 251 -4.70 -3.60 10.68
CA SER A 251 -4.64 -3.55 9.22
C SER A 251 -6.02 -3.18 8.68
N ILE A 252 -6.11 -2.15 7.83
CA ILE A 252 -7.38 -1.68 7.26
C ILE A 252 -7.30 -1.78 5.76
N TRP A 253 -8.18 -2.57 5.17
CA TRP A 253 -8.36 -2.71 3.73
C TRP A 253 -9.70 -2.13 3.30
N ARG A 254 -9.70 -1.28 2.27
CA ARG A 254 -10.90 -0.72 1.67
C ARG A 254 -10.74 -0.63 0.15
N GLN A 255 -11.76 -1.05 -0.57
CA GLN A 255 -11.81 -0.93 -2.02
C GLN A 255 -13.04 -0.15 -2.46
N PHE A 256 -12.90 0.61 -3.54
CA PHE A 256 -13.90 1.55 -4.03
C PHE A 256 -14.22 1.27 -5.49
N ASP A 257 -15.51 1.33 -5.82
CA ASP A 257 -15.98 1.43 -7.19
C ASP A 257 -16.02 2.90 -7.61
N ARG A 258 -15.10 3.29 -8.47
CA ARG A 258 -15.00 4.66 -8.99
C ARG A 258 -16.03 4.96 -10.07
N THR A 259 -16.74 3.97 -10.57
CA THR A 259 -17.85 4.15 -11.52
C THR A 259 -19.16 4.43 -10.81
N ASP A 260 -19.22 4.13 -9.51
CA ASP A 260 -20.36 4.37 -8.62
C ASP A 260 -19.96 5.28 -7.44
N GLY A 261 -19.45 6.48 -7.74
CA GLY A 261 -19.19 7.52 -6.74
C GLY A 261 -18.22 7.13 -5.63
N ASN A 262 -17.24 6.24 -5.85
CA ASN A 262 -16.40 5.62 -4.84
C ASN A 262 -17.19 4.79 -3.81
N ALA A 263 -18.24 4.10 -4.23
CA ALA A 263 -18.95 3.17 -3.36
C ALA A 263 -17.99 2.12 -2.79
N LEU A 264 -18.08 1.93 -1.47
CA LEU A 264 -17.26 0.94 -0.78
C LEU A 264 -17.66 -0.47 -1.21
N GLN A 265 -16.68 -1.25 -1.63
CA GLN A 265 -16.89 -2.62 -2.09
C GLN A 265 -16.89 -3.63 -0.94
N PRO A 266 -17.49 -4.83 -1.12
CA PRO A 266 -17.42 -5.92 -0.15
C PRO A 266 -15.98 -6.28 0.25
N PHE A 267 -15.84 -7.00 1.37
CA PHE A 267 -14.55 -7.43 1.92
C PHE A 267 -13.64 -6.27 2.34
N SER A 268 -14.23 -5.12 2.69
CA SER A 268 -13.54 -3.98 3.29
C SER A 268 -13.70 -4.03 4.82
N GLY A 269 -12.64 -3.68 5.54
CA GLY A 269 -12.70 -3.66 7.01
C GLY A 269 -11.34 -3.50 7.68
N ALA A 270 -11.35 -3.51 9.00
CA ALA A 270 -10.16 -3.53 9.85
C ALA A 270 -9.94 -4.93 10.42
N THR A 271 -8.70 -5.38 10.41
CA THR A 271 -8.25 -6.60 11.09
C THR A 271 -7.33 -6.22 12.23
N VAL A 272 -7.61 -6.68 13.44
CA VAL A 272 -6.84 -6.38 14.65
C VAL A 272 -6.05 -7.60 15.07
N SER A 273 -4.75 -7.41 15.31
CA SER A 273 -3.84 -8.42 15.84
C SER A 273 -3.33 -7.96 17.21
N TYR A 274 -3.40 -8.86 18.19
CA TYR A 274 -3.03 -8.58 19.58
C TYR A 274 -1.64 -9.08 19.93
N PRO A 275 -0.93 -8.43 20.88
CA PRO A 275 0.36 -8.91 21.38
C PRO A 275 0.21 -10.19 22.23
N ASP A 276 -0.91 -10.37 22.89
CA ASP A 276 -1.22 -11.58 23.65
C ASP A 276 -1.63 -12.72 22.68
N PRO A 277 -0.85 -13.80 22.58
CA PRO A 277 -1.17 -14.93 21.71
C PRO A 277 -2.45 -15.70 22.10
N ALA A 278 -2.98 -15.46 23.30
CA ALA A 278 -4.27 -16.03 23.72
C ALA A 278 -5.48 -15.27 23.15
N MET A 279 -5.27 -14.05 22.65
CA MET A 279 -6.31 -13.27 21.98
C MET A 279 -6.36 -13.61 20.49
N ALA A 280 -7.51 -14.07 20.03
CA ALA A 280 -7.74 -14.29 18.60
C ALA A 280 -7.79 -12.94 17.86
N PRO A 281 -7.30 -12.89 16.61
CA PRO A 281 -7.53 -11.73 15.75
C PRO A 281 -9.02 -11.47 15.55
N GLU A 282 -9.41 -10.22 15.40
CA GLU A 282 -10.79 -9.83 15.14
C GLU A 282 -10.92 -8.93 13.91
N CYS A 283 -12.10 -8.91 13.29
CA CYS A 283 -12.41 -8.05 12.16
C CYS A 283 -13.62 -7.17 12.47
N ALA A 284 -13.57 -5.92 11.99
CA ALA A 284 -14.70 -5.01 11.99
C ALA A 284 -14.88 -4.40 10.60
N GLU A 285 -16.10 -4.47 10.07
CA GLU A 285 -16.43 -3.96 8.74
C GLU A 285 -16.99 -2.51 8.79
N ASP A 286 -17.22 -1.96 9.99
CA ASP A 286 -17.80 -0.63 10.24
C ASP A 286 -16.77 0.52 10.23
N VAL A 287 -15.65 0.36 9.52
CA VAL A 287 -14.59 1.38 9.51
C VAL A 287 -15.00 2.57 8.64
N GLU A 288 -15.20 3.70 9.30
CA GLU A 288 -15.40 4.99 8.67
C GLU A 288 -14.08 5.74 8.51
N VAL A 289 -13.86 6.30 7.32
CA VAL A 289 -12.70 7.15 7.03
C VAL A 289 -13.18 8.52 6.57
N THR A 290 -12.77 9.56 7.30
CA THR A 290 -13.01 10.95 6.92
C THR A 290 -11.69 11.58 6.51
N VAL A 291 -11.59 11.99 5.25
CA VAL A 291 -10.40 12.71 4.73
C VAL A 291 -10.52 14.20 5.08
N SER A 292 -9.51 14.75 5.73
CA SER A 292 -9.48 16.16 6.16
C SER A 292 -8.55 17.03 5.33
N SER A 293 -7.64 16.44 4.56
CA SER A 293 -6.82 17.16 3.59
C SER A 293 -6.41 16.27 2.42
N TYR A 294 -6.04 16.92 1.32
CA TYR A 294 -5.54 16.27 0.12
C TYR A 294 -4.22 16.90 -0.29
N VAL A 295 -3.39 16.13 -0.96
CA VAL A 295 -2.12 16.55 -1.51
C VAL A 295 -2.10 16.36 -3.02
N LYS A 296 -1.49 17.27 -3.72
CA LYS A 296 -1.30 17.16 -5.17
C LYS A 296 -0.24 16.11 -5.48
N TRP A 297 -0.50 15.29 -6.49
CA TRP A 297 0.48 14.32 -6.99
C TRP A 297 1.76 15.03 -7.42
N PRO A 298 2.95 14.58 -6.98
CA PRO A 298 4.22 15.22 -7.31
C PRO A 298 4.56 15.03 -8.80
N ASN A 299 4.94 16.10 -9.48
CA ASN A 299 5.28 16.07 -10.91
C ASN A 299 6.55 15.27 -11.21
N SER A 300 7.41 15.06 -10.21
CA SER A 300 8.65 14.26 -10.32
C SER A 300 8.40 12.77 -10.49
N ILE A 301 7.26 12.27 -10.02
CA ILE A 301 6.90 10.84 -10.08
C ILE A 301 5.90 10.61 -11.20
N ARG A 302 6.25 9.72 -12.12
CA ARG A 302 5.41 9.41 -13.29
C ARG A 302 5.00 7.95 -13.27
N PRO A 303 3.71 7.64 -13.11
CA PRO A 303 3.21 6.27 -13.29
C PRO A 303 3.38 5.82 -14.74
N LEU A 304 3.49 4.53 -14.96
CA LEU A 304 3.64 3.95 -16.31
C LEU A 304 2.37 4.20 -17.15
N VAL A 305 1.20 3.95 -16.56
CA VAL A 305 -0.10 4.26 -17.18
C VAL A 305 -0.55 5.64 -16.70
N ARG A 306 -0.43 6.63 -17.58
CA ARG A 306 -0.80 8.01 -17.26
C ARG A 306 -2.31 8.21 -17.37
N PRO A 307 -2.97 8.86 -16.40
CA PRO A 307 -4.32 9.34 -16.58
C PRO A 307 -4.36 10.50 -17.58
N LEU A 308 -5.54 10.73 -18.13
CA LEU A 308 -5.74 11.85 -19.08
C LEU A 308 -5.66 13.22 -18.40
N ALA A 309 -6.06 13.33 -17.13
CA ALA A 309 -6.04 14.58 -16.38
C ALA A 309 -4.61 14.98 -15.96
N ALA A 310 -4.27 16.25 -16.14
CA ALA A 310 -2.97 16.80 -15.78
C ALA A 310 -2.79 16.93 -14.26
N ASN A 311 -3.83 17.35 -13.55
CA ASN A 311 -3.82 17.59 -12.11
C ASN A 311 -4.52 16.46 -11.37
N ARG A 312 -3.87 15.90 -10.38
CA ARG A 312 -4.28 14.72 -9.63
C ARG A 312 -4.02 14.94 -8.16
N PHE A 313 -4.93 14.44 -7.33
CA PHE A 313 -4.86 14.58 -5.88
C PHE A 313 -4.94 13.24 -5.20
N MET A 314 -4.34 13.14 -4.01
CA MET A 314 -4.41 12.00 -3.13
C MET A 314 -4.92 12.43 -1.76
N PRO A 315 -5.68 11.60 -1.05
CA PRO A 315 -5.97 11.82 0.37
C PRO A 315 -4.66 11.92 1.16
N ASP A 316 -4.60 12.84 2.11
CA ASP A 316 -3.40 13.08 2.91
C ASP A 316 -3.69 12.82 4.40
N ARG A 317 -4.43 13.70 5.07
CA ARG A 317 -4.81 13.52 6.47
C ARG A 317 -6.20 12.94 6.59
N HIS A 318 -6.38 12.03 7.53
CA HIS A 318 -7.66 11.37 7.69
C HIS A 318 -7.91 10.94 9.14
N ARG A 319 -9.18 10.76 9.46
CA ARG A 319 -9.66 10.19 10.72
C ARG A 319 -10.32 8.84 10.45
N LEU A 320 -10.00 7.89 11.31
CA LEU A 320 -10.54 6.53 11.30
C LEU A 320 -11.46 6.35 12.48
N ARG A 321 -12.62 5.75 12.27
CA ARG A 321 -13.55 5.38 13.33
C ARG A 321 -14.11 3.98 13.10
N SER A 322 -14.29 3.24 14.17
CA SER A 322 -15.05 1.99 14.20
C SER A 322 -15.73 1.89 15.56
N ALA A 323 -17.05 1.77 15.55
CA ALA A 323 -17.81 1.59 16.79
C ALA A 323 -17.59 0.20 17.38
N ALA A 324 -17.49 -0.83 16.53
CA ALA A 324 -17.23 -2.22 16.94
C ALA A 324 -15.90 -2.35 17.68
N LEU A 325 -14.85 -1.71 17.17
CA LEU A 325 -13.51 -1.72 17.79
C LEU A 325 -13.35 -0.64 18.87
N GLN A 326 -14.30 0.28 19.03
CA GLN A 326 -14.13 1.49 19.84
C GLN A 326 -12.86 2.25 19.47
N LEU A 327 -12.61 2.38 18.15
CA LEU A 327 -11.45 3.01 17.55
C LEU A 327 -11.78 4.42 17.10
N ASP A 328 -10.92 5.38 17.45
CA ASP A 328 -10.97 6.76 16.94
C ASP A 328 -9.53 7.29 16.81
N LEU A 329 -8.99 7.26 15.59
CA LEU A 329 -7.61 7.64 15.31
C LEU A 329 -7.54 8.73 14.25
N THR A 330 -6.61 9.66 14.42
CA THR A 330 -6.24 10.66 13.39
C THR A 330 -4.84 10.34 12.86
N GLY A 331 -4.71 10.25 11.54
CA GLY A 331 -3.48 9.96 10.82
C GLY A 331 -2.89 11.19 10.15
N GLU A 332 -1.59 11.39 10.32
CA GLU A 332 -0.80 12.45 9.71
C GLU A 332 0.44 11.87 9.01
N PRO A 333 0.77 12.33 7.78
CA PRO A 333 1.95 11.88 7.07
C PRO A 333 3.24 12.34 7.75
N LEU A 334 4.21 11.43 7.87
CA LEU A 334 5.56 11.76 8.33
C LEU A 334 6.37 12.39 7.18
N VAL A 335 6.06 12.00 5.93
CA VAL A 335 6.70 12.54 4.72
C VAL A 335 5.61 13.04 3.78
N PRO A 336 5.77 14.21 3.13
CA PRO A 336 4.74 14.77 2.25
C PRO A 336 4.67 14.01 0.92
N ALA A 337 3.45 13.69 0.48
CA ALA A 337 3.13 13.13 -0.83
C ALA A 337 4.04 11.97 -1.28
N PRO A 338 4.17 10.89 -0.51
CA PRO A 338 5.07 9.78 -0.82
C PRO A 338 4.53 8.94 -1.98
N ALA A 339 4.78 9.40 -3.21
CA ALA A 339 4.32 8.79 -4.44
C ALA A 339 5.37 7.83 -5.03
N HIS A 340 4.91 6.79 -5.73
CA HIS A 340 5.77 5.80 -6.37
C HIS A 340 5.45 5.67 -7.87
N GLY A 341 6.48 5.38 -8.66
CA GLY A 341 6.37 5.21 -10.10
C GLY A 341 5.85 3.82 -10.49
N LEU A 342 4.80 3.31 -9.86
CA LEU A 342 4.17 2.04 -10.19
C LEU A 342 3.40 2.11 -11.54
N PRO A 343 2.82 0.99 -12.03
CA PRO A 343 2.05 1.02 -13.26
C PRO A 343 0.91 2.05 -13.27
N ILE A 344 0.31 2.29 -12.11
CA ILE A 344 -0.74 3.31 -11.86
C ILE A 344 -0.23 4.33 -10.84
N GLU A 345 -0.99 5.40 -10.58
CA GLU A 345 -0.69 6.27 -9.45
C GLU A 345 -0.81 5.48 -8.15
N TYR A 346 0.24 5.57 -7.37
CA TYR A 346 0.36 4.86 -6.12
C TYR A 346 1.06 5.73 -5.09
N MET A 347 0.35 6.08 -4.03
CA MET A 347 0.91 6.81 -2.90
C MET A 347 0.97 5.85 -1.72
N GLU A 348 2.16 5.70 -1.16
CA GLU A 348 2.35 4.90 0.02
C GLU A 348 3.53 5.43 0.84
N GLY A 349 3.32 5.61 2.14
CA GLY A 349 4.37 6.11 2.99
C GLY A 349 4.06 6.08 4.47
N PRO A 350 5.04 6.50 5.29
CA PRO A 350 4.94 6.45 6.74
C PRO A 350 4.01 7.53 7.29
N TYR A 351 3.20 7.12 8.26
CA TYR A 351 2.23 7.94 8.98
C TYR A 351 2.42 7.79 10.50
N ARG A 352 1.92 8.78 11.23
CA ARG A 352 1.71 8.71 12.67
C ARG A 352 0.22 8.79 12.96
N TYR A 353 -0.31 7.78 13.64
CA TYR A 353 -1.69 7.80 14.14
C TYR A 353 -1.70 8.11 15.63
N ARG A 354 -2.72 8.87 16.06
CA ARG A 354 -2.97 9.19 17.47
C ARG A 354 -4.47 9.22 17.73
N GLY A 355 -4.88 8.81 18.92
CA GLY A 355 -6.27 8.84 19.33
C GLY A 355 -6.57 7.87 20.44
N THR A 356 -7.65 7.09 20.30
CA THR A 356 -8.08 6.11 21.30
C THR A 356 -8.42 4.77 20.69
N LEU A 357 -8.14 3.69 21.44
CA LEU A 357 -8.62 2.35 21.18
C LEU A 357 -9.23 1.83 22.48
N ARG A 358 -10.52 1.45 22.45
CA ARG A 358 -11.27 0.97 23.64
C ARG A 358 -11.24 1.96 24.82
N GLY A 359 -11.25 3.26 24.51
CA GLY A 359 -11.20 4.34 25.48
C GLY A 359 -9.82 4.71 26.00
N GLU A 360 -8.79 3.91 25.72
CA GLU A 360 -7.41 4.18 26.13
C GLU A 360 -6.68 5.01 25.07
N PRO A 361 -5.91 6.03 25.46
CA PRO A 361 -5.08 6.79 24.53
C PRO A 361 -4.01 5.91 23.89
N VAL A 362 -3.85 6.03 22.58
CA VAL A 362 -2.84 5.31 21.80
C VAL A 362 -2.19 6.20 20.76
N SER A 363 -0.96 5.86 20.41
CA SER A 363 -0.22 6.42 19.29
C SER A 363 0.49 5.29 18.55
N GLY A 364 0.76 5.47 17.26
CA GLY A 364 1.43 4.41 16.53
C GLY A 364 2.07 4.88 15.24
N PHE A 365 3.05 4.11 14.80
CA PHE A 365 3.63 4.19 13.48
C PHE A 365 2.74 3.42 12.50
N ALA A 366 2.69 3.87 11.26
CA ALA A 366 1.84 3.26 10.24
C ALA A 366 2.40 3.48 8.84
N PHE A 367 1.92 2.66 7.89
CA PHE A 367 1.90 3.00 6.47
C PHE A 367 0.47 3.24 6.02
N TYR A 368 0.30 4.21 5.15
CA TYR A 368 -0.92 4.46 4.41
C TYR A 368 -0.66 4.36 2.92
N GLU A 369 -1.48 3.57 2.27
CA GLU A 369 -1.46 3.30 0.84
C GLU A 369 -2.75 3.77 0.18
N ARG A 370 -2.63 4.33 -1.03
CA ARG A 370 -3.75 4.64 -1.92
C ARG A 370 -3.37 4.41 -3.37
N SER A 371 -4.13 3.58 -4.07
CA SER A 371 -4.04 3.43 -5.51
C SER A 371 -4.98 4.39 -6.22
N LEU A 372 -4.58 4.88 -7.37
CA LEU A 372 -5.27 5.79 -8.26
C LEU A 372 -5.59 7.16 -7.65
N ALA A 373 -5.01 8.18 -8.25
CA ALA A 373 -5.27 9.57 -7.89
C ALA A 373 -6.71 10.00 -8.24
N LEU A 374 -7.17 11.00 -7.54
CA LEU A 374 -8.45 11.69 -7.76
C LEU A 374 -8.28 12.74 -8.85
N TYR A 375 -9.05 12.65 -9.94
CA TYR A 375 -8.99 13.57 -11.07
C TYR A 375 -10.30 13.72 -11.84
N ARG A 376 -11.35 12.96 -11.49
CA ARG A 376 -12.68 13.10 -12.05
C ARG A 376 -13.40 14.32 -11.47
N ASP A 377 -14.35 14.86 -12.18
CA ASP A 377 -15.04 16.09 -11.76
C ASP A 377 -15.64 15.98 -10.35
N TRP A 378 -16.39 14.92 -10.05
CA TRP A 378 -17.01 14.71 -8.75
C TRP A 378 -15.96 14.43 -7.64
N GLU A 379 -14.85 13.72 -7.94
CA GLU A 379 -13.74 13.51 -6.99
C GLU A 379 -13.07 14.85 -6.62
N LEU A 380 -12.85 15.72 -7.62
CA LEU A 380 -12.24 17.03 -7.40
C LEU A 380 -13.16 17.98 -6.63
N ILE A 381 -14.49 17.80 -6.71
CA ILE A 381 -15.43 18.53 -5.86
C ILE A 381 -15.26 18.15 -4.39
N ASP A 382 -14.99 16.88 -4.08
CA ASP A 382 -14.71 16.45 -2.70
C ASP A 382 -13.38 17.02 -2.20
N VAL A 383 -12.35 17.05 -3.06
CA VAL A 383 -11.08 17.74 -2.76
C VAL A 383 -11.31 19.23 -2.49
N LEU A 384 -12.12 19.90 -3.30
CA LEU A 384 -12.47 21.30 -3.13
C LEU A 384 -13.18 21.56 -1.80
N ALA A 385 -14.11 20.69 -1.41
CA ALA A 385 -14.81 20.78 -0.13
C ALA A 385 -13.84 20.72 1.06
N ALA A 386 -12.86 19.83 1.00
CA ALA A 386 -11.88 19.66 2.07
C ALA A 386 -10.81 20.77 2.12
N THR A 387 -10.54 21.46 1.00
CA THR A 387 -9.62 22.61 0.97
C THR A 387 -10.23 23.91 1.48
N GLY A 388 -11.43 23.85 2.04
CA GLY A 388 -12.09 24.99 2.72
C GLY A 388 -12.85 25.91 1.78
N GLY A 389 -13.34 25.41 0.65
CA GLY A 389 -14.33 26.10 -0.16
C GLY A 389 -15.58 26.47 0.68
N GLU A 390 -16.24 27.59 0.36
CA GLU A 390 -17.53 27.89 1.01
C GLU A 390 -18.51 26.77 0.73
N SER A 391 -19.00 26.12 1.80
CA SER A 391 -19.83 24.93 1.69
C SER A 391 -21.04 25.12 0.75
N SER A 392 -21.66 26.30 0.77
CA SER A 392 -22.78 26.64 -0.12
C SER A 392 -22.38 26.70 -1.59
N LEU A 393 -21.18 27.22 -1.89
CA LEU A 393 -20.68 27.36 -3.25
C LEU A 393 -20.26 25.99 -3.81
N VAL A 394 -19.60 25.18 -3.00
CA VAL A 394 -19.20 23.80 -3.36
C VAL A 394 -20.45 22.96 -3.67
N GLU A 395 -21.50 23.05 -2.87
CA GLU A 395 -22.76 22.32 -3.12
C GLU A 395 -23.49 22.81 -4.39
N GLN A 396 -23.42 24.10 -4.71
CA GLN A 396 -23.93 24.61 -5.97
C GLN A 396 -23.12 24.05 -7.17
N VAL A 397 -21.79 24.02 -7.07
CA VAL A 397 -20.92 23.41 -8.10
C VAL A 397 -21.30 21.93 -8.27
N ARG A 398 -21.43 21.17 -7.18
CA ARG A 398 -21.82 19.76 -7.18
C ARG A 398 -23.16 19.55 -7.91
N THR A 399 -24.16 20.36 -7.57
CA THR A 399 -25.50 20.29 -8.17
C THR A 399 -25.45 20.59 -9.67
N LEU A 400 -24.69 21.59 -10.10
CA LEU A 400 -24.56 21.94 -11.51
C LEU A 400 -23.83 20.87 -12.32
N VAL A 401 -22.77 20.30 -11.75
CA VAL A 401 -22.02 19.19 -12.40
C VAL A 401 -22.91 17.96 -12.54
N ALA A 402 -23.64 17.58 -11.50
CA ALA A 402 -24.58 16.47 -11.54
C ALA A 402 -25.72 16.68 -12.57
N ALA A 403 -26.13 17.94 -12.79
CA ALA A 403 -27.13 18.32 -13.79
C ALA A 403 -26.55 18.49 -15.23
N GLY A 404 -25.25 18.23 -15.43
CA GLY A 404 -24.58 18.43 -16.72
C GLY A 404 -24.34 19.91 -17.11
N ARG A 405 -24.59 20.86 -16.20
CA ARG A 405 -24.49 22.33 -16.40
C ARG A 405 -23.05 22.82 -16.19
N ARG A 406 -22.09 22.22 -16.91
CA ARG A 406 -20.64 22.41 -16.71
C ARG A 406 -20.19 23.86 -16.91
N ALA A 407 -20.75 24.58 -17.90
CA ALA A 407 -20.40 25.98 -18.13
C ALA A 407 -20.77 26.92 -16.96
N GLU A 408 -21.89 26.62 -16.28
CA GLU A 408 -22.32 27.40 -15.12
C GLU A 408 -21.50 27.03 -13.88
N ALA A 409 -21.16 25.76 -13.71
CA ALA A 409 -20.26 25.33 -12.64
C ALA A 409 -18.89 26.03 -12.75
N ARG A 410 -18.32 26.15 -13.95
CA ARG A 410 -17.06 26.90 -14.16
C ARG A 410 -17.12 28.36 -13.75
N LYS A 411 -18.23 29.04 -14.05
CA LYS A 411 -18.42 30.45 -13.62
C LYS A 411 -18.44 30.58 -12.10
N LEU A 412 -18.99 29.60 -11.38
CA LEU A 412 -18.95 29.62 -9.93
C LEU A 412 -17.55 29.36 -9.39
N LEU A 413 -16.76 28.52 -10.04
CA LEU A 413 -15.36 28.25 -9.63
C LEU A 413 -14.49 29.51 -9.74
N GLU A 414 -14.75 30.40 -10.72
CA GLU A 414 -14.05 31.70 -10.88
C GLU A 414 -14.24 32.62 -9.68
N ALA A 415 -15.32 32.44 -8.90
CA ALA A 415 -15.60 33.21 -7.69
C ALA A 415 -14.87 32.70 -6.44
N ILE A 416 -14.15 31.57 -6.52
CA ILE A 416 -13.38 30.99 -5.41
C ILE A 416 -12.00 31.63 -5.38
N GLU A 417 -11.79 32.61 -4.50
CA GLU A 417 -10.53 33.38 -4.39
C GLU A 417 -9.57 32.84 -3.31
N ARG A 418 -9.72 31.60 -2.84
CA ARG A 418 -8.86 31.05 -1.78
C ARG A 418 -7.55 30.50 -2.35
N PRO A 419 -6.38 30.94 -1.85
CA PRO A 419 -5.08 30.44 -2.31
C PRO A 419 -4.93 28.93 -2.20
N ASP A 420 -5.40 28.36 -1.08
CA ASP A 420 -5.29 26.91 -0.80
C ASP A 420 -6.17 26.04 -1.72
N SER A 421 -7.19 26.62 -2.35
CA SER A 421 -8.07 25.91 -3.29
C SER A 421 -7.65 26.07 -4.75
N ARG A 422 -6.65 26.88 -5.04
CA ARG A 422 -6.33 27.25 -6.42
C ARG A 422 -6.00 26.06 -7.31
N ASP A 423 -5.15 25.19 -6.85
CA ASP A 423 -4.74 23.99 -7.62
C ASP A 423 -5.93 23.10 -7.97
N VAL A 424 -6.87 22.91 -7.05
CA VAL A 424 -8.07 22.07 -7.29
C VAL A 424 -9.09 22.80 -8.16
N VAL A 425 -9.24 24.12 -8.03
CA VAL A 425 -10.09 24.95 -8.91
C VAL A 425 -9.59 24.88 -10.34
N ASP A 426 -8.29 25.03 -10.55
CA ASP A 426 -7.67 24.93 -11.88
C ASP A 426 -7.86 23.54 -12.49
N ALA A 427 -7.68 22.48 -11.67
CA ALA A 427 -7.88 21.10 -12.08
C ALA A 427 -9.34 20.83 -12.48
N LEU A 428 -10.30 21.24 -11.65
CA LEU A 428 -11.73 21.05 -11.90
C LEU A 428 -12.20 21.86 -13.11
N THR A 429 -11.71 23.09 -13.25
CA THR A 429 -11.99 23.92 -14.43
C THR A 429 -11.52 23.26 -15.72
N ALA A 430 -10.31 22.67 -15.70
CA ALA A 430 -9.76 21.94 -16.85
C ALA A 430 -10.62 20.72 -17.22
N VAL A 431 -11.00 19.90 -16.23
CA VAL A 431 -11.86 18.71 -16.44
C VAL A 431 -13.23 19.12 -16.99
N LEU A 432 -13.86 20.17 -16.44
CA LEU A 432 -15.15 20.64 -16.92
C LEU A 432 -15.10 21.29 -18.31
N SER A 433 -13.90 21.62 -18.81
CA SER A 433 -13.68 22.19 -20.15
C SER A 433 -13.38 21.13 -21.21
N ALA A 434 -12.86 19.96 -20.83
CA ALA A 434 -12.37 18.94 -21.75
C ALA A 434 -13.49 18.17 -22.48
N ASP A 435 -14.71 18.16 -21.96
CA ASP A 435 -15.86 17.42 -22.49
C ASP A 435 -16.92 18.36 -23.10
N SER A 436 -16.57 19.57 -23.49
CA SER A 436 -17.47 20.57 -24.13
C SER A 436 -17.30 20.64 -25.65
#